data_db707f3d430b6840464249fcd284bc72
#
_entry.id   db707f3d430b6840464249fcd284bc72
#
_cell.length_a   1.000
_cell.length_b   1.000
_cell.length_c   1.000
_cell.angle_alpha   90.00
_cell.angle_beta   90.00
_cell.angle_gamma   90.00
#
_symmetry.space_group_name_H-M   'P 1'
#
loop_
_entity.id
_entity.type
_entity.pdbx_description
1 polymer ?
#
loop_
_entity_poly.entity_id
_entity_poly.type
_entity_poly.pdbx_seq_one_letter_code
_entity_poly.pdbx_strand_id
1 'polypeptide(L)'
;LTININEQPWHDYKITESGIEIYHVPEEFTLTIVNEIKPIDNTALEGLYVSGDALCTQCEAEGFRHITYYLDRPDVLARFTTRITANKALYPYLLSNGNRIAQGQLDDGRHWVQWQDPFPKPSYLFALVAGDFDVLSDTFITKSQRKVDLEIYVDKGNLDRSQWAMTSLKNAMQWDESRFGLEYDLDIFMIVAVDFFNMGAMENKGLNIFNSKYVLAKPETATDHDYLGIEGVIGHEYFHNWTGNR
;
A
#
# COMPACT_ATOMS: atom_id res chain seq x y z
N LEU A 1 -5.53 23.57 -7.42
CA LEU A 1 -6.66 22.68 -7.61
C LEU A 1 -7.27 22.89 -9.01
N THR A 2 -7.46 21.82 -9.77
CA THR A 2 -8.19 21.81 -11.04
C THR A 2 -9.26 20.74 -10.99
N ILE A 3 -10.48 21.06 -11.45
CA ILE A 3 -11.60 20.15 -11.48
C ILE A 3 -12.14 20.06 -12.90
N ASN A 4 -12.33 18.84 -13.40
CA ASN A 4 -13.01 18.59 -14.66
C ASN A 4 -14.16 17.59 -14.43
N ILE A 5 -15.27 17.82 -15.13
CA ILE A 5 -16.40 16.89 -15.24
C ILE A 5 -16.47 16.43 -16.71
N ASN A 6 -16.39 15.11 -16.94
CA ASN A 6 -16.38 14.53 -18.28
C ASN A 6 -15.34 15.21 -19.20
N GLU A 7 -14.10 15.38 -18.67
CA GLU A 7 -12.97 16.02 -19.34
C GLU A 7 -13.14 17.53 -19.63
N GLN A 8 -14.24 18.16 -19.22
CA GLN A 8 -14.45 19.60 -19.38
C GLN A 8 -14.14 20.35 -18.08
N PRO A 9 -13.44 21.50 -18.14
CA PRO A 9 -13.20 22.35 -16.96
C PRO A 9 -14.50 22.67 -16.24
N TRP A 10 -14.49 22.50 -14.89
CA TRP A 10 -15.67 22.76 -14.07
C TRP A 10 -15.35 23.85 -13.06
N HIS A 11 -16.19 24.88 -12.97
CA HIS A 11 -15.97 26.04 -12.11
C HIS A 11 -17.05 26.22 -11.04
N ASP A 12 -18.11 25.42 -11.13
CA ASP A 12 -19.23 25.50 -10.19
C ASP A 12 -18.97 24.60 -8.97
N TYR A 13 -18.04 25.06 -8.13
CA TYR A 13 -17.68 24.38 -6.90
C TYR A 13 -17.28 25.39 -5.82
N LYS A 14 -17.30 24.94 -4.56
CA LYS A 14 -16.85 25.68 -3.39
C LYS A 14 -15.94 24.84 -2.53
N ILE A 15 -14.78 25.39 -2.16
CA ILE A 15 -13.91 24.76 -1.16
C ILE A 15 -14.44 25.18 0.23
N THR A 16 -14.61 24.19 1.10
CA THR A 16 -15.05 24.37 2.50
C THR A 16 -13.94 23.95 3.45
N GLU A 17 -14.12 24.16 4.76
CA GLU A 17 -13.17 23.69 5.78
C GLU A 17 -13.05 22.14 5.80
N SER A 18 -14.11 21.43 5.43
CA SER A 18 -14.17 19.96 5.47
C SER A 18 -13.99 19.28 4.12
N GLY A 19 -13.86 20.03 3.01
CA GLY A 19 -13.73 19.42 1.68
C GLY A 19 -14.11 20.33 0.53
N ILE A 20 -14.74 19.75 -0.49
CA ILE A 20 -15.19 20.46 -1.67
C ILE A 20 -16.64 20.09 -1.97
N GLU A 21 -17.46 21.08 -2.26
CA GLU A 21 -18.82 20.95 -2.76
C GLU A 21 -18.82 21.25 -4.24
N ILE A 22 -19.32 20.32 -5.07
CA ILE A 22 -19.39 20.46 -6.51
C ILE A 22 -20.87 20.47 -6.91
N TYR A 23 -21.32 21.53 -7.60
CA TYR A 23 -22.73 21.77 -7.88
C TYR A 23 -23.10 21.45 -9.33
N HIS A 24 -24.38 21.21 -9.56
CA HIS A 24 -25.00 21.04 -10.88
C HIS A 24 -24.33 19.97 -11.76
N VAL A 25 -23.80 18.93 -11.15
CA VAL A 25 -23.19 17.80 -11.88
C VAL A 25 -24.28 16.92 -12.51
N PRO A 26 -23.99 16.23 -13.64
CA PRO A 26 -24.88 15.21 -14.19
C PRO A 26 -25.11 14.05 -13.20
N GLU A 27 -26.14 13.27 -13.41
CA GLU A 27 -26.45 12.08 -12.59
C GLU A 27 -25.31 11.05 -12.65
N GLU A 28 -24.71 10.87 -13.83
CA GLU A 28 -23.52 10.04 -14.03
C GLU A 28 -22.43 10.89 -14.69
N PHE A 29 -21.22 10.86 -14.13
CA PHE A 29 -20.10 11.64 -14.66
C PHE A 29 -18.75 11.06 -14.23
N THR A 30 -17.71 11.45 -14.97
CA THR A 30 -16.31 11.27 -14.55
C THR A 30 -15.80 12.56 -13.94
N LEU A 31 -15.38 12.48 -12.67
CA LEU A 31 -14.73 13.58 -11.96
C LEU A 31 -13.21 13.43 -12.05
N THR A 32 -12.53 14.48 -12.52
CA THR A 32 -11.07 14.59 -12.47
C THR A 32 -10.67 15.71 -11.52
N ILE A 33 -9.88 15.38 -10.52
CA ILE A 33 -9.31 16.35 -9.58
C ILE A 33 -7.79 16.32 -9.72
N VAL A 34 -7.18 17.49 -9.89
CA VAL A 34 -5.72 17.66 -9.85
C VAL A 34 -5.39 18.58 -8.68
N ASN A 35 -4.64 18.04 -7.73
CA ASN A 35 -4.14 18.76 -6.56
C ASN A 35 -2.66 18.51 -6.34
N GLU A 36 -2.05 19.36 -5.57
CA GLU A 36 -0.64 19.27 -5.16
C GLU A 36 -0.55 19.18 -3.65
N ILE A 37 0.31 18.29 -3.16
CA ILE A 37 0.62 18.10 -1.74
C ILE A 37 2.14 18.09 -1.54
N LYS A 38 2.59 18.31 -0.29
CA LYS A 38 4.00 18.32 0.10
C LYS A 38 4.26 17.26 1.17
N PRO A 39 4.55 16.02 0.79
CA PRO A 39 4.76 14.94 1.76
C PRO A 39 5.89 15.18 2.76
N ILE A 40 6.91 15.98 2.36
CA ILE A 40 8.04 16.33 3.24
C ILE A 40 7.61 17.19 4.46
N ASP A 41 6.54 17.94 4.33
CA ASP A 41 6.01 18.79 5.41
C ASP A 41 5.01 18.02 6.31
N ASN A 42 4.68 16.79 5.96
CA ASN A 42 3.70 15.97 6.69
C ASN A 42 4.38 15.26 7.87
N THR A 43 4.18 15.79 9.07
CA THR A 43 4.68 15.23 10.33
C THR A 43 3.63 14.44 11.11
N ALA A 44 2.38 14.43 10.64
CA ALA A 44 1.29 13.67 11.28
C ALA A 44 1.37 12.16 10.99
N LEU A 45 2.12 11.77 9.96
CA LEU A 45 2.23 10.39 9.46
C LEU A 45 0.86 9.83 9.05
N GLU A 46 0.01 10.68 8.48
CA GLU A 46 -1.31 10.35 7.92
C GLU A 46 -1.38 10.82 6.47
N GLY A 47 -1.95 10.04 5.57
CA GLY A 47 -1.88 10.27 4.13
C GLY A 47 -0.50 9.89 3.59
N LEU A 48 0.05 10.66 2.65
CA LEU A 48 1.38 10.44 2.09
C LEU A 48 2.43 11.26 2.86
N TYR A 49 3.49 10.60 3.32
CA TYR A 49 4.57 11.21 4.10
C TYR A 49 5.93 10.59 3.79
N VAL A 50 7.00 11.14 4.37
CA VAL A 50 8.38 10.65 4.24
C VAL A 50 8.75 9.82 5.47
N SER A 51 9.23 8.60 5.26
CA SER A 51 9.85 7.74 6.28
C SER A 51 11.27 7.38 5.82
N GLY A 52 12.28 7.90 6.51
CA GLY A 52 13.66 7.79 6.03
C GLY A 52 13.83 8.45 4.65
N ASP A 53 14.31 7.69 3.66
CA ASP A 53 14.45 8.14 2.27
C ASP A 53 13.26 7.71 1.38
N ALA A 54 12.25 7.07 1.95
CA ALA A 54 11.09 6.57 1.23
C ALA A 54 9.86 7.46 1.45
N LEU A 55 8.96 7.44 0.47
CA LEU A 55 7.59 7.93 0.58
C LEU A 55 6.68 6.74 0.88
N CYS A 56 5.80 6.86 1.87
CA CYS A 56 4.79 5.86 2.19
C CYS A 56 3.47 6.48 2.64
N THR A 57 2.42 5.69 2.65
CA THR A 57 1.09 6.13 3.05
C THR A 57 0.62 5.46 4.33
N GLN A 58 -0.18 6.19 5.12
CA GLN A 58 -1.08 5.66 6.14
C GLN A 58 -2.46 6.27 5.94
N CYS A 59 -3.43 5.46 5.52
CA CYS A 59 -4.76 5.95 5.17
C CYS A 59 -5.84 5.58 6.19
N GLU A 60 -5.63 4.61 7.06
CA GLU A 60 -6.54 4.33 8.16
C GLU A 60 -6.39 5.36 9.30
N ALA A 61 -7.48 5.92 9.82
CA ALA A 61 -8.86 5.72 9.39
C ALA A 61 -9.29 6.69 8.27
N GLU A 62 -8.77 7.91 8.22
CA GLU A 62 -9.21 9.01 7.35
C GLU A 62 -8.04 9.74 6.67
N GLY A 63 -6.91 9.04 6.47
CA GLY A 63 -5.69 9.63 5.89
C GLY A 63 -5.75 9.83 4.38
N PHE A 64 -6.61 9.12 3.65
CA PHE A 64 -6.68 9.26 2.19
C PHE A 64 -7.11 10.67 1.76
N ARG A 65 -7.97 11.33 2.53
CA ARG A 65 -8.39 12.74 2.30
C ARG A 65 -7.26 13.75 2.36
N HIS A 66 -6.12 13.41 3.00
CA HIS A 66 -4.92 14.24 3.01
C HIS A 66 -4.08 14.10 1.72
N ILE A 67 -4.39 13.13 0.86
CA ILE A 67 -3.73 12.93 -0.44
C ILE A 67 -4.50 13.66 -1.53
N THR A 68 -5.82 13.46 -1.59
CA THR A 68 -6.69 14.08 -2.58
C THR A 68 -8.12 14.20 -2.05
N TYR A 69 -8.94 15.01 -2.71
CA TYR A 69 -10.38 15.05 -2.44
C TYR A 69 -11.05 13.75 -2.88
N TYR A 70 -11.73 13.11 -1.96
CA TYR A 70 -12.39 11.81 -2.18
C TYR A 70 -13.55 11.63 -1.19
N LEU A 71 -14.46 10.72 -1.50
CA LEU A 71 -15.47 10.23 -0.55
C LEU A 71 -14.81 9.23 0.40
N ASP A 72 -13.97 9.77 1.30
CA ASP A 72 -13.12 9.02 2.21
C ASP A 72 -13.91 8.50 3.42
N ARG A 73 -14.71 7.46 3.16
CA ARG A 73 -15.60 6.79 4.10
C ARG A 73 -15.52 5.29 3.90
N PRO A 74 -15.65 4.47 4.98
CA PRO A 74 -15.51 3.02 4.88
C PRO A 74 -16.65 2.31 4.13
N ASP A 75 -17.79 2.95 3.95
CA ASP A 75 -18.95 2.45 3.19
C ASP A 75 -18.87 2.77 1.69
N VAL A 76 -17.89 3.56 1.25
CA VAL A 76 -17.65 3.88 -0.17
C VAL A 76 -16.59 2.93 -0.72
N LEU A 77 -17.03 1.94 -1.48
CA LEU A 77 -16.16 0.93 -2.08
C LEU A 77 -15.88 1.26 -3.54
N ALA A 78 -14.61 1.24 -3.93
CA ALA A 78 -14.19 1.48 -5.31
C ALA A 78 -13.05 0.55 -5.73
N ARG A 79 -12.92 0.32 -7.04
CA ARG A 79 -11.73 -0.30 -7.63
C ARG A 79 -10.68 0.76 -7.90
N PHE A 80 -9.44 0.45 -7.56
CA PHE A 80 -8.33 1.38 -7.70
C PHE A 80 -7.39 0.95 -8.82
N THR A 81 -7.06 1.88 -9.70
CA THR A 81 -5.93 1.77 -10.62
C THR A 81 -4.99 2.92 -10.32
N THR A 82 -3.77 2.59 -9.90
CA THR A 82 -2.78 3.57 -9.45
C THR A 82 -1.59 3.58 -10.40
N ARG A 83 -1.31 4.73 -11.02
CA ARG A 83 -0.09 4.95 -11.77
C ARG A 83 0.82 5.91 -11.02
N ILE A 84 2.03 5.44 -10.71
CA ILE A 84 3.04 6.23 -10.01
C ILE A 84 4.15 6.54 -11.00
N THR A 85 4.58 7.80 -11.05
CA THR A 85 5.71 8.24 -11.88
C THR A 85 6.69 9.02 -11.01
N ALA A 86 7.96 8.63 -11.01
CA ALA A 86 8.99 9.27 -10.22
C ALA A 86 10.37 9.17 -10.86
N ASN A 87 11.35 9.91 -10.31
CA ASN A 87 12.75 9.79 -10.69
C ASN A 87 13.27 8.39 -10.34
N LYS A 88 13.79 7.66 -11.34
CA LYS A 88 14.20 6.27 -11.17
C LYS A 88 15.41 6.10 -10.27
N ALA A 89 16.31 7.06 -10.24
CA ALA A 89 17.51 6.99 -9.41
C ALA A 89 17.21 7.20 -7.92
N LEU A 90 16.15 7.98 -7.60
CA LEU A 90 15.74 8.25 -6.23
C LEU A 90 14.72 7.21 -5.73
N TYR A 91 13.83 6.76 -6.60
CA TYR A 91 12.73 5.85 -6.27
C TYR A 91 12.67 4.69 -7.28
N PRO A 92 13.61 3.74 -7.22
CA PRO A 92 13.62 2.59 -8.14
C PRO A 92 12.42 1.67 -7.96
N TYR A 93 11.79 1.66 -6.78
CA TYR A 93 10.57 0.89 -6.49
C TYR A 93 9.37 1.82 -6.32
N LEU A 94 8.29 1.53 -7.06
CA LEU A 94 7.02 2.25 -7.04
C LEU A 94 5.89 1.24 -6.82
N LEU A 95 5.36 1.19 -5.61
CA LEU A 95 4.45 0.13 -5.15
C LEU A 95 3.07 0.69 -4.84
N SER A 96 2.03 -0.09 -5.13
CA SER A 96 0.65 0.18 -4.72
C SER A 96 -0.16 -1.12 -4.63
N ASN A 97 -1.43 -0.99 -4.30
CA ASN A 97 -2.35 -2.13 -4.13
C ASN A 97 -2.60 -2.90 -5.43
N GLY A 98 -2.81 -4.19 -5.32
CA GLY A 98 -3.25 -5.05 -6.41
C GLY A 98 -2.11 -5.69 -7.19
N ASN A 99 -2.35 -6.00 -8.47
CA ASN A 99 -1.36 -6.57 -9.37
C ASN A 99 -0.69 -5.50 -10.22
N ARG A 100 0.61 -5.66 -10.50
CA ARG A 100 1.33 -4.79 -11.42
C ARG A 100 0.94 -5.13 -12.85
N ILE A 101 0.27 -4.18 -13.53
CA ILE A 101 -0.30 -4.41 -14.87
C ILE A 101 0.52 -3.78 -15.99
N ALA A 102 1.31 -2.74 -15.71
CA ALA A 102 2.17 -2.10 -16.69
C ALA A 102 3.30 -1.30 -16.03
N GLN A 103 4.37 -1.07 -16.76
CA GLN A 103 5.50 -0.22 -16.35
C GLN A 103 6.24 0.32 -17.58
N GLY A 104 7.00 1.39 -17.40
CA GLY A 104 7.82 1.95 -18.48
C GLY A 104 8.80 3.02 -17.99
N GLN A 105 9.64 3.48 -18.91
CA GLN A 105 10.58 4.57 -18.67
C GLN A 105 10.18 5.80 -19.48
N LEU A 106 10.60 6.96 -19.01
CA LEU A 106 10.45 8.25 -19.69
C LEU A 106 11.83 8.80 -20.04
N ASP A 107 11.89 9.64 -21.08
CA ASP A 107 13.17 10.16 -21.61
C ASP A 107 13.88 11.12 -20.64
N ASP A 108 13.20 11.61 -19.62
CA ASP A 108 13.70 12.56 -18.62
C ASP A 108 14.28 11.91 -17.35
N GLY A 109 14.56 10.61 -17.39
CA GLY A 109 15.12 9.84 -16.26
C GLY A 109 14.07 9.40 -15.22
N ARG A 110 12.81 9.70 -15.48
CA ARG A 110 11.70 9.14 -14.69
C ARG A 110 11.29 7.78 -15.23
N HIS A 111 10.61 7.03 -14.37
CA HIS A 111 9.91 5.80 -14.75
C HIS A 111 8.51 5.79 -14.14
N TRP A 112 7.69 4.85 -14.59
CA TRP A 112 6.36 4.69 -14.05
C TRP A 112 5.99 3.23 -13.91
N VAL A 113 5.11 2.95 -12.93
CA VAL A 113 4.50 1.64 -12.70
C VAL A 113 3.00 1.86 -12.53
N GLN A 114 2.20 0.95 -13.08
CA GLN A 114 0.75 0.95 -12.94
C GLN A 114 0.29 -0.33 -12.26
N TRP A 115 -0.46 -0.15 -11.18
CA TRP A 115 -1.07 -1.18 -10.36
C TRP A 115 -2.58 -1.17 -10.53
N GLN A 116 -3.21 -2.32 -10.43
CA GLN A 116 -4.65 -2.46 -10.43
C GLN A 116 -5.10 -3.41 -9.33
N ASP A 117 -5.94 -2.91 -8.44
CA ASP A 117 -6.67 -3.74 -7.49
C ASP A 117 -8.06 -4.03 -8.09
N PRO A 118 -8.33 -5.28 -8.49
CA PRO A 118 -9.59 -5.65 -9.13
C PRO A 118 -10.76 -5.70 -8.15
N PHE A 119 -10.47 -5.70 -6.85
CA PHE A 119 -11.47 -5.82 -5.79
C PHE A 119 -11.88 -4.45 -5.26
N PRO A 120 -13.20 -4.19 -5.14
CA PRO A 120 -13.67 -2.97 -4.49
C PRO A 120 -13.19 -2.93 -3.04
N LYS A 121 -12.62 -1.79 -2.63
CA LYS A 121 -12.18 -1.53 -1.27
C LYS A 121 -12.49 -0.11 -0.85
N PRO A 122 -12.62 0.17 0.46
CA PRO A 122 -12.64 1.54 0.97
C PRO A 122 -11.25 2.19 0.84
N SER A 123 -11.22 3.51 0.83
CA SER A 123 -9.97 4.30 0.66
C SER A 123 -8.97 4.12 1.80
N TYR A 124 -9.39 3.73 3.00
CA TYR A 124 -8.46 3.50 4.11
C TYR A 124 -7.47 2.35 3.88
N LEU A 125 -7.78 1.43 2.95
CA LEU A 125 -6.90 0.33 2.53
C LEU A 125 -5.96 0.69 1.38
N PHE A 126 -6.04 1.92 0.87
CA PHE A 126 -5.11 2.39 -0.16
C PHE A 126 -3.69 2.50 0.39
N ALA A 127 -2.72 2.03 -0.41
CA ALA A 127 -1.32 2.21 -0.11
C ALA A 127 -0.52 2.61 -1.35
N LEU A 128 0.47 3.45 -1.12
CA LEU A 128 1.52 3.84 -2.07
C LEU A 128 2.85 3.89 -1.34
N VAL A 129 3.87 3.27 -1.93
CA VAL A 129 5.25 3.38 -1.46
C VAL A 129 6.17 3.67 -2.64
N ALA A 130 7.11 4.59 -2.44
CA ALA A 130 8.18 4.87 -3.39
C ALA A 130 9.51 4.98 -2.62
N GLY A 131 10.53 4.21 -3.01
CA GLY A 131 11.81 4.18 -2.30
C GLY A 131 12.87 3.37 -3.00
N ASP A 132 14.05 3.32 -2.38
CA ASP A 132 15.17 2.45 -2.75
C ASP A 132 15.40 1.42 -1.62
N PHE A 133 15.03 0.18 -1.85
CA PHE A 133 15.01 -0.89 -0.87
C PHE A 133 15.91 -2.05 -1.26
N ASP A 134 16.30 -2.85 -0.27
CA ASP A 134 16.65 -4.25 -0.48
C ASP A 134 15.37 -5.09 -0.48
N VAL A 135 15.34 -6.13 -1.32
CA VAL A 135 14.11 -6.92 -1.52
C VAL A 135 14.40 -8.41 -1.29
N LEU A 136 13.70 -9.01 -0.34
CA LEU A 136 13.64 -10.45 -0.18
C LEU A 136 12.46 -10.98 -0.99
N SER A 137 12.75 -11.77 -2.03
CA SER A 137 11.73 -12.34 -2.91
C SER A 137 11.62 -13.84 -2.70
N ASP A 138 10.41 -14.36 -2.70
CA ASP A 138 10.09 -15.79 -2.65
C ASP A 138 8.75 -16.04 -3.36
N THR A 139 8.25 -17.25 -3.33
CA THR A 139 6.97 -17.62 -3.91
C THR A 139 6.19 -18.54 -2.98
N PHE A 140 4.86 -18.42 -3.04
CA PHE A 140 3.95 -19.36 -2.43
C PHE A 140 3.10 -20.05 -3.51
N ILE A 141 2.98 -21.36 -3.42
CA ILE A 141 2.10 -22.14 -4.30
C ILE A 141 0.82 -22.46 -3.54
N THR A 142 -0.29 -21.93 -4.01
CA THR A 142 -1.60 -22.14 -3.39
C THR A 142 -2.07 -23.59 -3.55
N LYS A 143 -3.08 -23.97 -2.80
CA LYS A 143 -3.69 -25.29 -2.88
C LYS A 143 -4.20 -25.62 -4.30
N SER A 144 -4.68 -24.63 -5.05
CA SER A 144 -5.09 -24.77 -6.44
C SER A 144 -3.92 -24.71 -7.45
N GLN A 145 -2.67 -24.73 -6.97
CA GLN A 145 -1.44 -24.67 -7.77
C GLN A 145 -1.20 -23.33 -8.46
N ARG A 146 -1.81 -22.24 -7.99
CA ARG A 146 -1.51 -20.90 -8.45
C ARG A 146 -0.25 -20.38 -7.76
N LYS A 147 0.64 -19.76 -8.52
CA LYS A 147 1.84 -19.10 -7.99
C LYS A 147 1.48 -17.70 -7.50
N VAL A 148 1.92 -17.38 -6.29
CA VAL A 148 1.88 -16.03 -5.71
C VAL A 148 3.31 -15.58 -5.46
N ASP A 149 3.71 -14.43 -6.01
CA ASP A 149 5.00 -13.82 -5.73
C ASP A 149 4.94 -13.12 -4.35
N LEU A 150 5.99 -13.32 -3.53
CA LEU A 150 6.11 -12.72 -2.21
C LEU A 150 7.32 -11.81 -2.19
N GLU A 151 7.14 -10.55 -1.80
CA GLU A 151 8.22 -9.57 -1.74
C GLU A 151 8.19 -8.81 -0.41
N ILE A 152 9.33 -8.80 0.29
CA ILE A 152 9.54 -8.02 1.51
C ILE A 152 10.59 -6.97 1.21
N TYR A 153 10.19 -5.71 1.32
CA TYR A 153 11.02 -4.52 1.08
C TYR A 153 11.51 -3.97 2.42
N VAL A 154 12.81 -3.81 2.54
CA VAL A 154 13.47 -3.31 3.75
C VAL A 154 14.51 -2.26 3.39
N ASP A 155 14.85 -1.37 4.30
CA ASP A 155 15.93 -0.43 4.10
C ASP A 155 17.25 -1.16 3.82
N LYS A 156 18.11 -0.54 3.02
CA LYS A 156 19.40 -1.10 2.61
C LYS A 156 20.20 -1.66 3.79
N GLY A 157 20.73 -2.87 3.60
CA GLY A 157 21.56 -3.57 4.59
C GLY A 157 20.77 -4.36 5.64
N ASN A 158 19.44 -4.54 5.48
CA ASN A 158 18.60 -5.27 6.43
C ASN A 158 18.06 -6.61 5.88
N LEU A 159 18.51 -7.03 4.70
CA LEU A 159 18.01 -8.24 4.06
C LEU A 159 18.23 -9.52 4.89
N ASP A 160 19.37 -9.62 5.57
CA ASP A 160 19.73 -10.75 6.43
C ASP A 160 18.83 -10.91 7.66
N ARG A 161 18.06 -9.87 8.02
CA ARG A 161 17.14 -9.83 9.17
C ARG A 161 15.70 -10.11 8.82
N SER A 162 15.34 -10.25 7.53
CA SER A 162 13.96 -10.34 7.04
C SER A 162 13.48 -11.78 6.80
N GLN A 163 14.35 -12.78 6.94
CA GLN A 163 14.04 -14.17 6.61
C GLN A 163 12.89 -14.75 7.44
N TRP A 164 12.82 -14.40 8.74
CA TRP A 164 11.74 -14.88 9.60
C TRP A 164 10.37 -14.31 9.21
N ALA A 165 10.34 -13.06 8.77
CA ALA A 165 9.12 -12.45 8.25
C ALA A 165 8.57 -13.19 7.02
N MET A 166 9.45 -13.61 6.09
CA MET A 166 9.05 -14.43 4.93
C MET A 166 8.51 -15.78 5.36
N THR A 167 9.16 -16.43 6.32
CA THR A 167 8.71 -17.71 6.89
C THR A 167 7.33 -17.56 7.54
N SER A 168 7.15 -16.51 8.36
CA SER A 168 5.89 -16.21 9.04
C SER A 168 4.74 -15.94 8.06
N LEU A 169 5.01 -15.21 6.97
CA LEU A 169 4.03 -14.98 5.91
C LEU A 169 3.57 -16.28 5.26
N LYS A 170 4.51 -17.16 4.88
CA LYS A 170 4.17 -18.46 4.28
C LYS A 170 3.37 -19.35 5.24
N ASN A 171 3.72 -19.33 6.53
CA ASN A 171 2.98 -20.06 7.56
C ASN A 171 1.54 -19.54 7.68
N ALA A 172 1.33 -18.21 7.67
CA ALA A 172 0.02 -17.60 7.71
C ALA A 172 -0.83 -17.96 6.48
N MET A 173 -0.24 -17.90 5.28
CA MET A 173 -0.90 -18.31 4.03
C MET A 173 -1.33 -19.79 4.07
N GLN A 174 -0.41 -20.68 4.49
CA GLN A 174 -0.69 -22.11 4.61
C GLN A 174 -1.77 -22.41 5.66
N TRP A 175 -1.78 -21.65 6.75
CA TRP A 175 -2.77 -21.80 7.82
C TRP A 175 -4.17 -21.42 7.34
N ASP A 176 -4.33 -20.29 6.65
CA ASP A 176 -5.61 -19.83 6.09
C ASP A 176 -6.17 -20.86 5.08
N GLU A 177 -5.33 -21.37 4.18
CA GLU A 177 -5.74 -22.40 3.22
C GLU A 177 -6.17 -23.69 3.91
N SER A 178 -5.43 -24.12 4.93
CA SER A 178 -5.73 -25.36 5.64
C SER A 178 -6.94 -25.25 6.56
N ARG A 179 -7.11 -24.10 7.21
CA ARG A 179 -8.17 -23.89 8.20
C ARG A 179 -9.50 -23.48 7.59
N PHE A 180 -9.47 -22.59 6.60
CA PHE A 180 -10.67 -21.96 6.01
C PHE A 180 -10.87 -22.31 4.54
N GLY A 181 -9.87 -22.90 3.87
CA GLY A 181 -9.90 -23.14 2.43
C GLY A 181 -9.79 -21.84 1.61
N LEU A 182 -9.27 -20.76 2.20
CA LEU A 182 -9.16 -19.46 1.59
C LEU A 182 -7.76 -19.27 1.02
N GLU A 183 -7.66 -19.22 -0.31
CA GLU A 183 -6.41 -18.92 -1.01
C GLU A 183 -6.25 -17.41 -1.20
N TYR A 184 -5.01 -16.93 -1.15
CA TYR A 184 -4.73 -15.53 -1.46
C TYR A 184 -5.17 -15.20 -2.90
N ASP A 185 -5.78 -14.06 -3.10
CA ASP A 185 -6.57 -13.73 -4.29
C ASP A 185 -5.92 -12.75 -5.28
N LEU A 186 -4.68 -12.30 -5.03
CA LEU A 186 -3.84 -11.56 -5.96
C LEU A 186 -2.62 -12.40 -6.40
N ASP A 187 -1.87 -11.92 -7.38
CA ASP A 187 -0.68 -12.63 -7.91
C ASP A 187 0.60 -12.28 -7.16
N ILE A 188 0.55 -11.23 -6.33
CA ILE A 188 1.67 -10.76 -5.51
C ILE A 188 1.19 -10.32 -4.13
N PHE A 189 1.99 -10.62 -3.10
CA PHE A 189 1.85 -10.09 -1.75
C PHE A 189 3.13 -9.35 -1.36
N MET A 190 2.99 -8.10 -0.94
CA MET A 190 4.11 -7.24 -0.60
C MET A 190 4.03 -6.79 0.86
N ILE A 191 5.19 -6.79 1.52
CA ILE A 191 5.42 -6.17 2.84
C ILE A 191 6.48 -5.10 2.66
N VAL A 192 6.25 -3.90 3.19
CA VAL A 192 7.26 -2.84 3.28
C VAL A 192 7.51 -2.52 4.75
N ALA A 193 8.76 -2.64 5.18
CA ALA A 193 9.20 -2.26 6.52
C ALA A 193 9.67 -0.80 6.52
N VAL A 194 9.10 0.02 7.42
CA VAL A 194 9.47 1.43 7.61
C VAL A 194 9.75 1.72 9.08
N ASP A 195 10.65 2.66 9.35
CA ASP A 195 11.03 2.99 10.74
C ASP A 195 10.05 4.00 11.38
N PHE A 196 9.50 4.92 10.59
CA PHE A 196 8.54 5.91 11.06
C PHE A 196 7.12 5.49 10.67
N PHE A 197 6.43 4.88 11.62
CA PHE A 197 5.08 4.36 11.46
C PHE A 197 4.32 4.43 12.79
N ASN A 198 3.09 4.97 12.78
CA ASN A 198 2.31 5.22 14.00
C ASN A 198 1.76 3.96 14.66
N MET A 199 1.75 2.83 13.94
CA MET A 199 1.16 1.55 14.36
C MET A 199 2.19 0.42 14.27
N GLY A 200 1.82 -0.79 14.64
CA GLY A 200 2.64 -1.98 14.43
C GLY A 200 2.73 -2.36 12.96
N ALA A 201 1.59 -2.39 12.28
CA ALA A 201 1.45 -2.61 10.86
C ALA A 201 0.10 -2.13 10.36
N MET A 202 -0.15 -2.26 9.04
CA MET A 202 -1.40 -1.93 8.37
C MET A 202 -1.66 -2.89 7.22
N GLU A 203 -2.86 -3.45 7.19
CA GLU A 203 -3.33 -4.50 6.26
C GLU A 203 -3.65 -4.04 4.85
N ASN A 204 -3.15 -2.93 4.37
CA ASN A 204 -3.45 -2.40 3.02
C ASN A 204 -3.42 -3.52 1.96
N LYS A 205 -4.50 -3.68 1.21
CA LYS A 205 -4.70 -4.82 0.30
C LYS A 205 -3.51 -5.04 -0.65
N GLY A 206 -2.83 -6.17 -0.50
CA GLY A 206 -1.69 -6.58 -1.34
C GLY A 206 -0.37 -5.84 -1.08
N LEU A 207 -0.36 -4.79 -0.28
CA LEU A 207 0.80 -3.99 0.09
C LEU A 207 0.73 -3.60 1.57
N ASN A 208 1.09 -4.51 2.45
CA ASN A 208 1.09 -4.25 3.88
C ASN A 208 2.30 -3.41 4.27
N ILE A 209 2.09 -2.40 5.12
CA ILE A 209 3.16 -1.54 5.63
C ILE A 209 3.36 -1.86 7.11
N PHE A 210 4.60 -2.10 7.50
CA PHE A 210 4.99 -2.54 8.83
C PHE A 210 5.98 -1.57 9.46
N ASN A 211 5.86 -1.34 10.75
CA ASN A 211 7.00 -0.89 11.53
C ASN A 211 8.10 -1.94 11.43
N SER A 212 9.33 -1.53 11.12
CA SER A 212 10.48 -2.43 10.91
C SER A 212 10.74 -3.39 12.08
N LYS A 213 10.34 -3.02 13.29
CA LYS A 213 10.38 -3.86 14.50
C LYS A 213 9.64 -5.20 14.33
N TYR A 214 8.60 -5.25 13.50
CA TYR A 214 7.78 -6.44 13.25
C TYR A 214 8.10 -7.17 11.94
N VAL A 215 9.27 -6.83 11.35
CA VAL A 215 9.81 -7.50 10.17
C VAL A 215 11.23 -7.99 10.41
N LEU A 216 12.05 -7.20 11.14
CA LEU A 216 13.48 -7.38 11.24
C LEU A 216 13.86 -8.12 12.54
N ALA A 217 14.48 -9.29 12.42
CA ALA A 217 15.09 -10.02 13.53
C ALA A 217 16.49 -10.51 13.14
N LYS A 218 17.51 -10.02 13.86
CA LYS A 218 18.88 -10.49 13.68
C LYS A 218 19.11 -11.72 14.55
N PRO A 219 19.47 -12.89 13.99
CA PRO A 219 19.59 -14.14 14.76
C PRO A 219 20.48 -14.06 15.98
N GLU A 220 21.55 -13.26 15.94
CA GLU A 220 22.53 -13.15 17.04
C GLU A 220 22.02 -12.29 18.22
N THR A 221 20.97 -11.48 18.02
CA THR A 221 20.50 -10.52 19.03
C THR A 221 18.99 -10.57 19.30
N ALA A 222 18.20 -11.14 18.38
CA ALA A 222 16.76 -11.26 18.55
C ALA A 222 16.41 -12.31 19.61
N THR A 223 15.38 -12.02 20.41
CA THR A 223 14.85 -12.92 21.41
C THR A 223 13.67 -13.73 20.86
N ASP A 224 13.26 -14.80 21.57
CA ASP A 224 12.04 -15.54 21.23
C ASP A 224 10.81 -14.63 21.17
N HIS A 225 10.77 -13.60 22.03
CA HIS A 225 9.69 -12.61 22.02
C HIS A 225 9.65 -11.78 20.73
N ASP A 226 10.81 -11.43 20.17
CA ASP A 226 10.90 -10.71 18.89
C ASP A 226 10.38 -11.59 17.74
N TYR A 227 10.77 -12.86 17.71
CA TYR A 227 10.30 -13.82 16.71
C TYR A 227 8.78 -14.04 16.79
N LEU A 228 8.23 -14.22 18.00
CA LEU A 228 6.79 -14.37 18.23
C LEU A 228 6.04 -13.09 17.86
N GLY A 229 6.62 -11.91 18.13
CA GLY A 229 6.04 -10.63 17.75
C GLY A 229 5.93 -10.47 16.24
N ILE A 230 6.97 -10.82 15.49
CA ILE A 230 6.98 -10.79 14.03
C ILE A 230 5.92 -11.76 13.45
N GLU A 231 5.93 -13.01 13.90
CA GLU A 231 4.97 -14.03 13.45
C GLU A 231 3.53 -13.61 13.75
N GLY A 232 3.29 -13.09 14.96
CA GLY A 232 1.96 -12.65 15.38
C GLY A 232 1.42 -11.49 14.57
N VAL A 233 2.22 -10.45 14.32
CA VAL A 233 1.78 -9.27 13.55
C VAL A 233 1.64 -9.62 12.06
N ILE A 234 2.58 -10.36 11.46
CA ILE A 234 2.46 -10.79 10.06
C ILE A 234 1.22 -11.67 9.87
N GLY A 235 0.96 -12.60 10.78
CA GLY A 235 -0.25 -13.43 10.75
C GLY A 235 -1.52 -12.62 10.89
N HIS A 236 -1.53 -11.59 11.76
CA HIS A 236 -2.63 -10.67 11.95
C HIS A 236 -2.96 -9.91 10.66
N GLU A 237 -1.97 -9.26 10.05
CA GLU A 237 -2.15 -8.47 8.83
C GLU A 237 -2.53 -9.34 7.63
N TYR A 238 -1.94 -10.53 7.50
CA TYR A 238 -2.34 -11.45 6.45
C TYR A 238 -3.79 -11.93 6.60
N PHE A 239 -4.23 -12.21 7.83
CA PHE A 239 -5.60 -12.65 8.10
C PHE A 239 -6.66 -11.62 7.71
N HIS A 240 -6.33 -10.34 7.78
CA HIS A 240 -7.18 -9.25 7.30
C HIS A 240 -7.51 -9.34 5.81
N ASN A 241 -6.74 -10.08 5.01
CA ASN A 241 -7.06 -10.22 3.58
C ASN A 241 -8.51 -10.67 3.35
N TRP A 242 -9.02 -11.55 4.21
CA TRP A 242 -10.40 -12.04 4.18
C TRP A 242 -11.30 -11.40 5.25
N THR A 243 -10.74 -11.05 6.39
CA THR A 243 -11.48 -10.46 7.53
C THR A 243 -11.19 -8.97 7.66
N GLY A 244 -11.68 -8.19 6.72
CA GLY A 244 -11.50 -6.73 6.64
C GLY A 244 -11.39 -6.23 5.20
N ASN A 245 -10.57 -6.86 4.37
CA ASN A 245 -10.27 -6.41 3.01
C ASN A 245 -11.24 -6.94 1.95
N ARG A 246 -12.06 -7.93 2.29
CA ARG A 246 -13.00 -8.62 1.39
C ARG A 246 -14.39 -8.69 1.96
#